data_39d20dd32fd9ffbbf497daf3b68091e9
#
_entry.id   39d20dd32fd9ffbbf497daf3b68091e9
#
_cell.length_a   1.000
_cell.length_b   1.000
_cell.length_c   1.000
_cell.angle_alpha   90.00
_cell.angle_beta   90.00
_cell.angle_gamma   90.00
#
_symmetry.space_group_name_H-M   'P 1'
#
loop_
_entity.id
_entity.type
_entity.pdbx_description
1 polymer ?
#
loop_
_entity_poly.entity_id
_entity_poly.type
_entity_poly.pdbx_seq_one_letter_code
_entity_poly.pdbx_strand_id
1 'polypeptide(L)'
;VQTQQEPAQPAALEEIAQRPALRIPDIPNAIVRISGFLWLAAAALLLGYRIAKYMMFLRTIKKYSVPECSLENIPKRLTVRKTELLDAPLIVGLIKPVLYLPQTEIKEEKLDYILLHELTHYRRHDLLYKWFAMLVSSIHWFNPFVYIVSRQIDEECEVSCDYAVCKTLTEPQKKDYMAMILDFVQTSIRKKRPLTTQMASS
;
A
#
# COMPACT_ATOMS: atom_id res chain seq x y z
N VAL A 1 -17.22 51.84 -58.42
CA VAL A 1 -17.19 50.38 -58.61
C VAL A 1 -17.06 49.74 -57.26
N GLN A 2 -18.21 49.39 -56.66
CA GLN A 2 -18.27 48.60 -55.39
C GLN A 2 -18.26 47.15 -55.78
N THR A 3 -17.17 46.45 -55.42
CA THR A 3 -17.10 45.00 -55.50
C THR A 3 -17.75 44.45 -54.22
N GLN A 4 -18.98 43.94 -54.34
CA GLN A 4 -19.58 43.14 -53.29
C GLN A 4 -18.85 41.81 -53.19
N GLN A 5 -18.21 41.56 -52.09
CA GLN A 5 -17.70 40.25 -51.70
C GLN A 5 -18.90 39.42 -51.17
N GLU A 6 -19.28 38.45 -51.93
CA GLU A 6 -20.26 37.43 -51.58
C GLU A 6 -19.71 36.58 -50.41
N PRO A 7 -20.48 36.32 -49.35
CA PRO A 7 -20.03 35.47 -48.27
C PRO A 7 -20.04 34.01 -48.70
N ALA A 8 -18.86 33.47 -48.96
CA ALA A 8 -18.67 32.04 -49.20
C ALA A 8 -18.88 31.31 -47.87
N GLN A 9 -20.12 30.87 -47.56
CA GLN A 9 -20.36 29.80 -46.61
C GLN A 9 -21.83 29.34 -46.57
N PRO A 10 -22.21 28.32 -47.34
CA PRO A 10 -22.96 27.21 -46.75
C PRO A 10 -22.42 25.83 -47.05
N ALA A 11 -21.63 25.69 -48.15
CA ALA A 11 -21.21 24.34 -48.62
C ALA A 11 -20.31 23.59 -47.63
N ALA A 12 -19.41 24.27 -46.92
CA ALA A 12 -18.49 23.60 -45.99
C ALA A 12 -19.20 23.08 -44.70
N LEU A 13 -20.30 23.73 -44.31
CA LEU A 13 -21.08 23.30 -43.14
C LEU A 13 -21.98 22.12 -43.47
N GLU A 14 -22.49 22.04 -44.73
CA GLU A 14 -23.25 20.88 -45.21
C GLU A 14 -22.36 19.66 -45.39
N GLU A 15 -21.12 19.79 -45.84
CA GLU A 15 -20.19 18.68 -45.98
C GLU A 15 -19.77 18.09 -44.63
N ILE A 16 -19.67 18.88 -43.58
CA ILE A 16 -19.41 18.42 -42.19
C ILE A 16 -20.65 17.68 -41.64
N ALA A 17 -21.85 18.15 -41.98
CA ALA A 17 -23.11 17.50 -41.56
C ALA A 17 -23.35 16.13 -42.25
N GLN A 18 -22.76 15.91 -43.43
CA GLN A 18 -22.86 14.68 -44.18
C GLN A 18 -21.80 13.63 -43.87
N ARG A 19 -20.85 13.91 -42.98
CA ARG A 19 -19.90 12.89 -42.51
C ARG A 19 -20.69 11.79 -41.83
N PRO A 20 -20.56 10.52 -42.29
CA PRO A 20 -21.24 9.41 -41.61
C PRO A 20 -20.80 9.40 -40.16
N ALA A 21 -21.78 9.57 -39.26
CA ALA A 21 -21.54 9.41 -37.84
C ALA A 21 -20.83 8.06 -37.63
N LEU A 22 -19.72 8.05 -36.92
CA LEU A 22 -18.99 6.83 -36.60
C LEU A 22 -20.01 5.88 -35.96
N ARG A 23 -20.53 4.92 -36.74
CA ARG A 23 -21.40 3.89 -36.18
C ARG A 23 -20.53 3.00 -35.30
N ILE A 24 -20.63 3.24 -33.99
CA ILE A 24 -20.13 2.30 -33.00
C ILE A 24 -20.93 1.01 -33.25
N PRO A 25 -20.26 -0.12 -33.56
CA PRO A 25 -20.97 -1.36 -33.79
C PRO A 25 -21.81 -1.71 -32.57
N ASP A 26 -23.07 -2.07 -32.75
CA ASP A 26 -23.96 -2.52 -31.68
C ASP A 26 -23.39 -3.79 -31.07
N ILE A 27 -22.68 -3.62 -29.92
CA ILE A 27 -22.16 -4.76 -29.17
C ILE A 27 -23.37 -5.51 -28.60
N PRO A 28 -23.55 -6.80 -28.93
CA PRO A 28 -24.67 -7.58 -28.38
C PRO A 28 -24.69 -7.48 -26.86
N ASN A 29 -25.85 -7.13 -26.28
CA ASN A 29 -26.04 -7.02 -24.84
C ASN A 29 -25.58 -8.26 -24.05
N ALA A 30 -25.61 -9.41 -24.68
CA ALA A 30 -25.10 -10.66 -24.13
C ALA A 30 -23.58 -10.63 -23.89
N ILE A 31 -22.79 -10.09 -24.85
CA ILE A 31 -21.34 -9.98 -24.73
C ILE A 31 -20.99 -9.05 -23.59
N VAL A 32 -21.65 -7.89 -23.48
CA VAL A 32 -21.43 -6.92 -22.38
C VAL A 32 -21.72 -7.55 -21.02
N ARG A 33 -22.81 -8.29 -20.90
CA ARG A 33 -23.16 -8.99 -19.65
C ARG A 33 -22.14 -10.08 -19.30
N ILE A 34 -21.76 -10.93 -20.25
CA ILE A 34 -20.79 -12.00 -20.01
C ILE A 34 -19.42 -11.42 -19.60
N SER A 35 -18.94 -10.40 -20.33
CA SER A 35 -17.66 -9.75 -19.98
C SER A 35 -17.69 -9.10 -18.58
N GLY A 36 -18.81 -8.46 -18.20
CA GLY A 36 -19.01 -7.90 -16.88
C GLY A 36 -18.99 -8.96 -15.77
N PHE A 37 -19.66 -10.11 -16.00
CA PHE A 37 -19.62 -11.23 -15.05
C PHE A 37 -18.22 -11.83 -14.91
N LEU A 38 -17.51 -12.03 -16.01
CA LEU A 38 -16.13 -12.55 -16.00
C LEU A 38 -15.18 -11.60 -15.27
N TRP A 39 -15.31 -10.29 -15.53
CA TRP A 39 -14.52 -9.27 -14.82
C TRP A 39 -14.78 -9.29 -13.32
N LEU A 40 -16.07 -9.32 -12.91
CA LEU A 40 -16.45 -9.33 -11.50
C LEU A 40 -15.97 -10.61 -10.81
N ALA A 41 -16.11 -11.76 -11.48
CA ALA A 41 -15.63 -13.05 -10.98
C ALA A 41 -14.11 -13.04 -10.77
N ALA A 42 -13.35 -12.53 -11.74
CA ALA A 42 -11.90 -12.39 -11.62
C ALA A 42 -11.50 -11.45 -10.47
N ALA A 43 -12.17 -10.31 -10.33
CA ALA A 43 -11.93 -9.36 -9.22
C ALA A 43 -12.22 -10.01 -7.86
N ALA A 44 -13.34 -10.74 -7.73
CA ALA A 44 -13.72 -11.44 -6.50
C ALA A 44 -12.73 -12.57 -6.16
N LEU A 45 -12.27 -13.35 -7.14
CA LEU A 45 -11.27 -14.39 -6.93
C LEU A 45 -9.93 -13.81 -6.48
N LEU A 46 -9.47 -12.72 -7.10
CA LEU A 46 -8.23 -12.05 -6.71
C LEU A 46 -8.32 -11.46 -5.31
N LEU A 47 -9.42 -10.80 -5.00
CA LEU A 47 -9.64 -10.25 -3.66
C LEU A 47 -9.69 -11.36 -2.61
N GLY A 48 -10.45 -12.44 -2.89
CA GLY A 48 -10.53 -13.62 -2.02
C GLY A 48 -9.16 -14.26 -1.78
N TYR A 49 -8.35 -14.42 -2.84
CA TYR A 49 -6.98 -14.92 -2.73
C TYR A 49 -6.09 -14.04 -1.85
N ARG A 50 -6.15 -12.71 -2.01
CA ARG A 50 -5.37 -11.76 -1.19
C ARG A 50 -5.80 -11.80 0.28
N ILE A 51 -7.12 -11.83 0.53
CA ILE A 51 -7.66 -11.96 1.89
C ILE A 51 -7.24 -13.30 2.50
N ALA A 52 -7.33 -14.40 1.76
CA ALA A 52 -6.92 -15.72 2.23
C ALA A 52 -5.43 -15.75 2.61
N LYS A 53 -4.54 -15.19 1.77
CA LYS A 53 -3.11 -15.05 2.07
C LYS A 53 -2.87 -14.23 3.33
N TYR A 54 -3.57 -13.11 3.50
CA TYR A 54 -3.48 -12.27 4.69
C TYR A 54 -3.94 -13.03 5.94
N MET A 55 -5.07 -13.75 5.86
CA MET A 55 -5.56 -14.56 6.98
C MET A 55 -4.63 -15.71 7.33
N MET A 56 -4.03 -16.36 6.33
CA MET A 56 -3.00 -17.39 6.55
C MET A 56 -1.78 -16.80 7.27
N PHE A 57 -1.30 -15.65 6.82
CA PHE A 57 -0.21 -14.93 7.48
C PHE A 57 -0.55 -14.62 8.93
N LEU A 58 -1.75 -14.06 9.21
CA LEU A 58 -2.19 -13.76 10.58
C LEU A 58 -2.26 -15.01 11.47
N ARG A 59 -2.76 -16.13 10.92
CA ARG A 59 -2.83 -17.40 11.66
C ARG A 59 -1.43 -17.93 11.97
N THR A 60 -0.52 -17.86 11.01
CA THR A 60 0.85 -18.33 11.17
C THR A 60 1.59 -17.50 12.22
N ILE A 61 1.55 -16.16 12.11
CA ILE A 61 2.25 -15.29 13.06
C ILE A 61 1.67 -15.43 14.47
N LYS A 62 0.35 -15.57 14.60
CA LYS A 62 -0.32 -15.79 15.88
C LYS A 62 0.09 -17.10 16.53
N LYS A 63 0.24 -18.17 15.73
CA LYS A 63 0.64 -19.50 16.21
C LYS A 63 2.06 -19.49 16.82
N TYR A 64 2.97 -18.75 16.20
CA TYR A 64 4.39 -18.69 16.60
C TYR A 64 4.70 -17.40 17.39
N SER A 65 3.75 -16.84 18.09
CA SER A 65 3.94 -15.64 18.92
C SER A 65 3.50 -15.88 20.35
N VAL A 66 4.22 -15.23 21.28
CA VAL A 66 3.95 -15.26 22.72
C VAL A 66 3.36 -13.90 23.14
N PRO A 67 2.33 -13.88 24.02
CA PRO A 67 1.83 -12.61 24.58
C PRO A 67 2.94 -11.89 25.34
N GLU A 68 3.04 -10.58 25.17
CA GLU A 68 3.93 -9.71 25.92
C GLU A 68 3.11 -8.75 26.77
N CYS A 69 3.27 -8.81 28.08
CA CYS A 69 2.52 -7.98 29.04
C CYS A 69 3.36 -6.89 29.69
N SER A 70 4.67 -6.84 29.39
CA SER A 70 5.64 -6.02 30.13
C SER A 70 5.73 -4.55 29.64
N LEU A 71 5.02 -4.18 28.59
CA LEU A 71 5.13 -2.83 28.01
C LEU A 71 4.08 -1.89 28.60
N GLU A 72 4.56 -0.87 29.30
CA GLU A 72 3.76 0.24 29.79
C GLU A 72 3.46 1.25 28.66
N ASN A 73 2.42 2.06 28.80
CA ASN A 73 2.02 3.13 27.86
C ASN A 73 1.43 2.70 26.51
N ILE A 74 0.93 1.47 26.38
CA ILE A 74 0.25 1.00 25.16
C ILE A 74 -1.27 1.20 25.27
N PRO A 75 -1.95 1.64 24.21
CA PRO A 75 -3.41 1.74 24.22
C PRO A 75 -4.08 0.41 24.60
N LYS A 76 -5.03 0.44 25.53
CA LYS A 76 -5.74 -0.77 26.02
C LYS A 76 -6.38 -1.66 24.93
N ARG A 77 -6.57 -1.11 23.75
CA ARG A 77 -7.12 -1.83 22.58
C ARG A 77 -6.07 -2.56 21.75
N LEU A 78 -4.78 -2.31 21.99
CA LEU A 78 -3.68 -2.90 21.25
C LEU A 78 -3.08 -4.06 22.05
N THR A 79 -3.10 -5.26 21.48
CA THR A 79 -2.45 -6.43 22.08
C THR A 79 -1.01 -6.49 21.57
N VAL A 80 -0.05 -6.74 22.45
CA VAL A 80 1.36 -6.92 22.08
C VAL A 80 1.75 -8.38 22.14
N ARG A 81 2.51 -8.83 21.15
CA ARG A 81 3.03 -10.19 21.07
C ARG A 81 4.46 -10.17 20.54
N LYS A 82 5.30 -11.08 21.01
CA LYS A 82 6.66 -11.32 20.49
C LYS A 82 6.69 -12.55 19.57
N THR A 83 7.50 -12.50 18.51
CA THR A 83 7.63 -13.61 17.56
C THR A 83 9.04 -13.64 16.94
N GLU A 84 9.51 -14.85 16.62
CA GLU A 84 10.77 -15.07 15.89
C GLU A 84 10.61 -14.92 14.36
N LEU A 85 9.36 -14.89 13.87
CA LEU A 85 9.07 -14.84 12.44
C LEU A 85 9.28 -13.48 11.81
N LEU A 86 9.47 -12.44 12.62
CA LEU A 86 9.63 -11.06 12.14
C LEU A 86 11.01 -10.53 12.52
N ASP A 87 11.58 -9.78 11.59
CA ASP A 87 12.82 -9.02 11.79
C ASP A 87 12.56 -7.56 12.20
N ALA A 88 11.34 -7.09 11.99
CA ALA A 88 10.91 -5.72 12.33
C ALA A 88 9.54 -5.75 13.00
N PRO A 89 9.22 -4.76 13.84
CA PRO A 89 7.89 -4.57 14.39
C PRO A 89 6.83 -4.45 13.31
N LEU A 90 5.60 -4.87 13.62
CA LEU A 90 4.51 -4.85 12.67
C LEU A 90 3.16 -4.78 13.39
N ILE A 91 2.31 -3.80 13.01
CA ILE A 91 0.91 -3.77 13.43
C ILE A 91 0.04 -4.42 12.37
N VAL A 92 -0.77 -5.39 12.77
CA VAL A 92 -1.73 -6.08 11.90
C VAL A 92 -3.11 -6.18 12.56
N GLY A 93 -4.13 -6.37 11.73
CA GLY A 93 -5.50 -6.54 12.18
C GLY A 93 -6.29 -5.22 12.17
N LEU A 94 -7.32 -5.16 11.30
CA LEU A 94 -8.13 -3.96 11.12
C LEU A 94 -9.08 -3.70 12.30
N ILE A 95 -9.72 -4.76 12.82
CA ILE A 95 -10.74 -4.65 13.87
C ILE A 95 -10.11 -4.84 15.26
N LYS A 96 -9.19 -5.78 15.39
CA LYS A 96 -8.44 -6.08 16.60
C LYS A 96 -6.95 -5.97 16.30
N PRO A 97 -6.38 -4.77 16.37
CA PRO A 97 -4.98 -4.57 16.04
C PRO A 97 -4.08 -5.27 17.06
N VAL A 98 -3.06 -5.93 16.54
CA VAL A 98 -2.02 -6.60 17.33
C VAL A 98 -0.66 -6.08 16.87
N LEU A 99 0.13 -5.60 17.81
CA LEU A 99 1.52 -5.24 17.58
C LEU A 99 2.39 -6.48 17.78
N TYR A 100 3.09 -6.89 16.75
CA TYR A 100 4.08 -7.96 16.82
C TYR A 100 5.47 -7.34 16.88
N LEU A 101 6.24 -7.75 17.88
CA LEU A 101 7.64 -7.37 18.05
C LEU A 101 8.54 -8.57 17.71
N PRO A 102 9.71 -8.35 17.12
CA PRO A 102 10.71 -9.40 16.96
C PRO A 102 11.20 -9.89 18.34
N GLN A 103 11.61 -11.14 18.42
CA GLN A 103 12.16 -11.71 19.65
C GLN A 103 13.62 -11.30 19.91
N THR A 104 14.27 -10.69 18.90
CA THR A 104 15.62 -10.14 19.04
C THR A 104 15.63 -9.03 20.10
N GLU A 105 16.63 -9.04 20.94
CA GLU A 105 16.83 -7.97 21.94
C GLU A 105 16.98 -6.62 21.23
N ILE A 106 15.96 -5.79 21.35
CA ILE A 106 16.00 -4.40 20.90
C ILE A 106 16.43 -3.58 22.12
N LYS A 107 17.43 -2.72 21.95
CA LYS A 107 17.83 -1.78 23.00
C LYS A 107 16.61 -0.93 23.38
N GLU A 108 16.40 -0.72 24.69
CA GLU A 108 15.23 0.02 25.21
C GLU A 108 15.05 1.39 24.55
N GLU A 109 16.15 2.13 24.37
CA GLU A 109 16.14 3.43 23.70
C GLU A 109 15.59 3.40 22.28
N LYS A 110 15.85 2.32 21.52
CA LYS A 110 15.34 2.12 20.17
C LYS A 110 13.88 1.65 20.19
N LEU A 111 13.49 0.90 21.22
CA LEU A 111 12.14 0.37 21.35
C LEU A 111 11.10 1.50 21.45
N ASP A 112 11.40 2.56 22.21
CA ASP A 112 10.51 3.71 22.35
C ASP A 112 10.22 4.40 21.02
N TYR A 113 11.24 4.59 20.19
CA TYR A 113 11.07 5.18 18.86
C TYR A 113 10.29 4.28 17.92
N ILE A 114 10.52 2.97 17.98
CA ILE A 114 9.78 1.97 17.22
C ILE A 114 8.31 1.98 17.62
N LEU A 115 8.02 1.96 18.91
CA LEU A 115 6.66 2.03 19.43
C LEU A 115 5.98 3.33 19.02
N LEU A 116 6.68 4.45 19.08
CA LEU A 116 6.16 5.75 18.64
C LEU A 116 5.78 5.73 17.16
N HIS A 117 6.62 5.16 16.30
CA HIS A 117 6.37 5.00 14.87
C HIS A 117 5.14 4.10 14.62
N GLU A 118 5.11 2.90 15.18
CA GLU A 118 4.01 1.95 15.00
C GLU A 118 2.68 2.48 15.55
N LEU A 119 2.71 3.14 16.72
CA LEU A 119 1.52 3.79 17.27
C LEU A 119 1.05 4.97 16.44
N THR A 120 1.93 5.64 15.72
CA THR A 120 1.56 6.71 14.80
C THR A 120 0.81 6.15 13.59
N HIS A 121 1.26 5.06 12.99
CA HIS A 121 0.51 4.32 11.96
C HIS A 121 -0.88 3.90 12.45
N TYR A 122 -0.94 3.37 13.67
CA TYR A 122 -2.20 2.96 14.28
C TYR A 122 -3.18 4.13 14.45
N ARG A 123 -2.72 5.27 14.99
CA ARG A 123 -3.53 6.48 15.20
C ARG A 123 -4.02 7.11 13.90
N ARG A 124 -3.23 7.03 12.85
CA ARG A 124 -3.54 7.56 11.51
C ARG A 124 -4.42 6.61 10.70
N HIS A 125 -4.61 5.39 11.16
CA HIS A 125 -5.36 4.36 10.45
C HIS A 125 -4.77 3.99 9.09
N ASP A 126 -3.44 4.02 8.94
CA ASP A 126 -2.75 3.76 7.67
C ASP A 126 -3.08 2.36 7.11
N LEU A 127 -3.40 1.41 7.98
CA LEU A 127 -3.87 0.08 7.58
C LEU A 127 -5.18 0.13 6.77
N LEU A 128 -6.08 1.10 7.01
CA LEU A 128 -7.30 1.28 6.21
C LEU A 128 -6.97 1.67 4.77
N TYR A 129 -6.01 2.57 4.57
CA TYR A 129 -5.58 2.98 3.23
C TYR A 129 -4.97 1.81 2.46
N LYS A 130 -4.17 0.97 3.11
CA LYS A 130 -3.59 -0.25 2.52
C LYS A 130 -4.69 -1.25 2.11
N TRP A 131 -5.72 -1.42 2.94
CA TRP A 131 -6.87 -2.25 2.60
C TRP A 131 -7.70 -1.69 1.45
N PHE A 132 -7.91 -0.38 1.43
CA PHE A 132 -8.62 0.28 0.34
C PHE A 132 -7.84 0.16 -0.98
N ALA A 133 -6.54 0.38 -0.98
CA ALA A 133 -5.67 0.17 -2.13
C ALA A 133 -5.72 -1.28 -2.64
N MET A 134 -5.75 -2.27 -1.74
CA MET A 134 -5.92 -3.68 -2.07
C MET A 134 -7.28 -3.95 -2.74
N LEU A 135 -8.36 -3.37 -2.25
CA LEU A 135 -9.69 -3.50 -2.85
C LEU A 135 -9.72 -2.90 -4.26
N VAL A 136 -9.28 -1.64 -4.41
CA VAL A 136 -9.23 -0.94 -5.71
C VAL A 136 -8.36 -1.70 -6.71
N SER A 137 -7.17 -2.18 -6.29
CA SER A 137 -6.29 -2.95 -7.17
C SER A 137 -6.84 -4.33 -7.52
N SER A 138 -7.77 -4.87 -6.75
CA SER A 138 -8.46 -6.13 -7.09
C SER A 138 -9.58 -5.90 -8.09
N ILE A 139 -10.29 -4.77 -8.00
CA ILE A 139 -11.33 -4.37 -8.96
C ILE A 139 -10.70 -4.01 -10.31
N HIS A 140 -9.62 -3.25 -10.30
CA HIS A 140 -8.90 -2.80 -11.51
C HIS A 140 -7.67 -3.67 -11.81
N TRP A 141 -7.79 -4.97 -11.59
CA TRP A 141 -6.67 -5.93 -11.70
C TRP A 141 -5.93 -5.91 -13.04
N PHE A 142 -6.60 -5.54 -14.12
CA PHE A 142 -6.05 -5.45 -15.47
C PHE A 142 -5.31 -4.14 -15.75
N ASN A 143 -5.43 -3.14 -14.87
CA ASN A 143 -4.82 -1.82 -15.06
C ASN A 143 -3.46 -1.76 -14.32
N PRO A 144 -2.32 -1.64 -15.04
CA PRO A 144 -1.00 -1.58 -14.41
C PRO A 144 -0.81 -0.34 -13.54
N PHE A 145 -1.46 0.78 -13.84
CA PHE A 145 -1.33 2.01 -13.07
C PHE A 145 -1.81 1.88 -11.64
N VAL A 146 -2.80 1.03 -11.37
CA VAL A 146 -3.30 0.83 -10.00
C VAL A 146 -2.25 0.23 -9.08
N TYR A 147 -1.34 -0.59 -9.59
CA TYR A 147 -0.25 -1.16 -8.81
C TYR A 147 0.83 -0.12 -8.49
N ILE A 148 1.08 0.82 -9.42
CA ILE A 148 1.99 1.95 -9.18
C ILE A 148 1.41 2.84 -8.09
N VAL A 149 0.11 3.20 -8.19
CA VAL A 149 -0.57 4.03 -7.19
C VAL A 149 -0.60 3.33 -5.82
N SER A 150 -0.87 2.01 -5.78
CA SER A 150 -0.85 1.24 -4.52
C SER A 150 0.52 1.29 -3.85
N ARG A 151 1.60 1.17 -4.63
CA ARG A 151 2.96 1.28 -4.11
C ARG A 151 3.26 2.69 -3.60
N GLN A 152 2.83 3.73 -4.32
CA GLN A 152 2.97 5.11 -3.86
C GLN A 152 2.21 5.37 -2.55
N ILE A 153 1.00 4.81 -2.41
CA ILE A 153 0.25 4.89 -1.14
C ILE A 153 1.05 4.29 0.01
N ASP A 154 1.68 3.12 -0.19
CA ASP A 154 2.52 2.51 0.83
C ASP A 154 3.72 3.41 1.18
N GLU A 155 4.43 3.94 0.18
CA GLU A 155 5.56 4.84 0.37
C GLU A 155 5.14 6.15 1.07
N GLU A 156 4.04 6.77 0.67
CA GLU A 156 3.51 8.00 1.30
C GLU A 156 3.03 7.77 2.74
N CYS A 157 2.47 6.61 3.05
CA CYS A 157 2.13 6.25 4.43
C CYS A 157 3.37 6.26 5.32
N GLU A 158 4.49 5.70 4.86
CA GLU A 158 5.76 5.66 5.60
C GLU A 158 6.34 7.08 5.78
N VAL A 159 6.52 7.83 4.68
CA VAL A 159 7.07 9.21 4.72
C VAL A 159 6.23 10.13 5.63
N SER A 160 4.93 10.04 5.49
CA SER A 160 3.99 10.86 6.27
C SER A 160 3.94 10.42 7.75
N CYS A 161 4.19 9.14 8.06
CA CYS A 161 4.33 8.64 9.43
C CYS A 161 5.61 9.19 10.05
N ASP A 162 6.76 9.06 9.37
CA ASP A 162 8.04 9.58 9.82
C ASP A 162 7.98 11.09 10.09
N TYR A 163 7.34 11.85 9.19
CA TYR A 163 7.12 13.28 9.39
C TYR A 163 6.28 13.57 10.63
N ALA A 164 5.22 12.81 10.87
CA ALA A 164 4.38 12.98 12.05
C ALA A 164 5.14 12.67 13.35
N VAL A 165 5.97 11.61 13.35
CA VAL A 165 6.84 11.28 14.48
C VAL A 165 7.86 12.39 14.71
N CYS A 166 8.56 12.84 13.67
CA CYS A 166 9.57 13.90 13.79
C CYS A 166 9.01 15.22 14.33
N LYS A 167 7.74 15.52 14.11
CA LYS A 167 7.08 16.70 14.70
C LYS A 167 6.98 16.66 16.23
N THR A 168 6.96 15.48 16.82
CA THR A 168 6.82 15.31 18.28
C THR A 168 8.17 15.24 18.99
N LEU A 169 9.27 15.10 18.26
CA LEU A 169 10.61 14.90 18.77
C LEU A 169 11.42 16.22 18.83
N THR A 170 12.30 16.32 19.80
CA THR A 170 13.34 17.38 19.89
C THR A 170 14.44 17.12 18.87
N GLU A 171 15.27 18.12 18.54
CA GLU A 171 16.34 17.97 17.55
C GLU A 171 17.35 16.84 17.86
N PRO A 172 17.81 16.61 19.10
CA PRO A 172 18.62 15.44 19.43
C PRO A 172 17.87 14.12 19.16
N GLN A 173 16.61 14.00 19.61
CA GLN A 173 15.80 12.81 19.43
C GLN A 173 15.51 12.48 17.94
N LYS A 174 15.36 13.50 17.09
CA LYS A 174 15.24 13.31 15.64
C LYS A 174 16.46 12.63 15.04
N LYS A 175 17.66 13.00 15.49
CA LYS A 175 18.92 12.37 15.04
C LYS A 175 18.98 10.90 15.44
N ASP A 176 18.59 10.57 16.67
CA ASP A 176 18.57 9.21 17.18
C ASP A 176 17.52 8.36 16.44
N TYR A 177 16.33 8.92 16.21
CA TYR A 177 15.27 8.30 15.42
C TYR A 177 15.71 8.01 13.98
N MET A 178 16.32 8.98 13.29
CA MET A 178 16.83 8.79 11.93
C MET A 178 17.96 7.74 11.87
N ALA A 179 18.86 7.74 12.86
CA ALA A 179 19.92 6.74 12.97
C ALA A 179 19.33 5.33 13.15
N MET A 180 18.25 5.20 13.93
CA MET A 180 17.52 3.94 14.09
C MET A 180 16.91 3.46 12.77
N ILE A 181 16.22 4.32 12.02
CA ILE A 181 15.64 3.96 10.72
C ILE A 181 16.72 3.49 9.75
N LEU A 182 17.84 4.22 9.66
CA LEU A 182 18.96 3.86 8.80
C LEU A 182 19.54 2.48 9.16
N ASP A 183 19.67 2.16 10.45
CA ASP A 183 20.14 0.86 10.92
C ASP A 183 19.18 -0.27 10.48
N PHE A 184 17.86 -0.06 10.59
CA PHE A 184 16.87 -1.03 10.08
C PHE A 184 16.95 -1.23 8.57
N VAL A 185 17.07 -0.15 7.80
CA VAL A 185 17.21 -0.22 6.33
C VAL A 185 18.48 -0.96 5.94
N GLN A 186 19.62 -0.65 6.57
CA GLN A 186 20.90 -1.32 6.30
C GLN A 186 20.83 -2.81 6.63
N THR A 187 20.25 -3.17 7.77
CA THR A 187 20.08 -4.55 8.19
C THR A 187 19.18 -5.34 7.21
N SER A 188 18.10 -4.72 6.75
CA SER A 188 17.19 -5.31 5.76
C SER A 188 17.86 -5.53 4.40
N ILE A 189 18.69 -4.58 3.95
CA ILE A 189 19.45 -4.71 2.69
C ILE A 189 20.51 -5.81 2.83
N ARG A 190 21.21 -5.88 3.97
CA ARG A 190 22.23 -6.89 4.22
C ARG A 190 21.67 -8.31 4.21
N LYS A 191 20.47 -8.52 4.78
CA LYS A 191 19.78 -9.82 4.76
C LYS A 191 19.26 -10.21 3.37
N LYS A 192 18.90 -9.25 2.52
CA LYS A 192 18.43 -9.50 1.14
C LYS A 192 19.55 -9.78 0.15
N ARG A 193 20.83 -9.51 0.48
CA ARG A 193 21.98 -9.89 -0.36
C ARG A 193 22.26 -11.38 -0.18
N PRO A 194 22.04 -12.23 -1.21
CA PRO A 194 22.44 -13.63 -1.12
C PRO A 194 23.97 -13.73 -1.00
N LEU A 195 24.45 -14.73 -0.27
CA LEU A 195 25.86 -15.03 0.02
C LEU A 195 26.76 -15.31 -1.23
N THR A 196 26.22 -15.15 -2.42
CA THR A 196 26.92 -15.43 -3.70
C THR A 196 28.03 -14.43 -4.06
N THR A 197 28.17 -13.31 -3.35
CA THR A 197 29.21 -12.31 -3.65
C THR A 197 30.52 -12.52 -2.87
N GLN A 198 30.58 -13.47 -1.94
CA GLN A 198 31.80 -13.75 -1.16
C GLN A 198 32.74 -14.78 -1.79
N MET A 199 32.33 -15.47 -2.88
CA MET A 199 33.17 -16.45 -3.55
C MET A 199 33.96 -15.93 -4.79
N ALA A 200 33.89 -14.63 -5.08
CA ALA A 200 34.54 -14.03 -6.25
C ALA A 200 35.80 -13.22 -5.91
N SER A 201 36.33 -13.31 -4.67
CA SER A 201 37.58 -12.66 -4.26
C SER A 201 38.43 -13.60 -3.41
N SER A 202 38.85 -14.72 -4.01
CA SER A 202 39.97 -15.54 -3.55
C SER A 202 40.84 -15.85 -4.73
#